data_904404e38f89acaf9e8de434773bf695
#
_entry.id   904404e38f89acaf9e8de434773bf695
#
_cell.length_a   1.000
_cell.length_b   1.000
_cell.length_c   1.000
_cell.angle_alpha   90.00
_cell.angle_beta   90.00
_cell.angle_gamma   90.00
#
_symmetry.space_group_name_H-M   'P 1'
#
loop_
_entity.id
_entity.type
_entity.pdbx_description
1 polymer ?
#
loop_
_entity_poly.entity_id
_entity_poly.type
_entity_poly.pdbx_seq_one_letter_code
_entity_poly.pdbx_strand_id
1 'polypeptide(L)'
;MPRHVLTLNDLGEEGSWLLVQQARGIPDAKGRTDFMTERTAVLLFAQDSFAERLCVSAAVRQMGGSIVFQGATGGWKSEVERYQRQMLAVIDYFVDCMYVYGIPGLATKVDRDLVQFPIINAGSPDARPAHVLADVACMLRYTRDDLKKARVGWLGCTNGTLFSLIEGLRYFPFSLQVALPPLEDRPTLETYARHCGVKVDFVDTPQQAVEGCNFVYAGCRSGLDEEMSQQWKVDDALLAHAAPKARVLLGTSPMQAIEVASDILASPASLLLLQSENRLRVHKRLLHWVFLENERAI
;
A
#
# COMPACT_ATOMS: atom_id res chain seq x y z
N MET A 1 8.71 13.58 -19.32
CA MET A 1 8.90 13.54 -17.85
C MET A 1 8.72 12.11 -17.36
N PRO A 2 9.52 11.63 -16.40
CA PRO A 2 9.36 10.28 -15.86
C PRO A 2 8.01 10.13 -15.16
N ARG A 3 7.47 8.92 -15.17
CA ARG A 3 6.24 8.60 -14.47
C ARG A 3 6.54 8.22 -13.03
N HIS A 4 6.10 9.03 -12.09
CA HIS A 4 6.15 8.68 -10.68
C HIS A 4 4.87 7.95 -10.27
N VAL A 5 4.94 7.10 -9.26
CA VAL A 5 3.79 6.49 -8.59
C VAL A 5 3.91 6.75 -7.09
N LEU A 6 3.42 7.89 -6.64
CA LEU A 6 3.49 8.35 -5.26
C LEU A 6 2.18 8.10 -4.52
N THR A 7 1.05 8.23 -5.23
CA THR A 7 -0.31 7.93 -4.78
C THR A 7 -1.08 7.21 -5.89
N LEU A 8 -2.33 6.81 -5.64
CA LEU A 8 -3.19 6.24 -6.68
C LEU A 8 -3.60 7.28 -7.74
N ASN A 9 -3.61 8.57 -7.40
CA ASN A 9 -3.91 9.64 -8.35
C ASN A 9 -2.90 9.69 -9.51
N ASP A 10 -1.65 9.27 -9.30
CA ASP A 10 -0.64 9.21 -10.37
C ASP A 10 -0.98 8.16 -11.46
N LEU A 11 -1.77 7.18 -11.10
CA LEU A 11 -2.23 6.12 -12.00
C LEU A 11 -3.58 6.47 -12.65
N GLY A 12 -4.43 7.22 -11.93
CA GLY A 12 -5.81 7.45 -12.30
C GLY A 12 -6.65 6.16 -12.30
N GLU A 13 -7.86 6.24 -12.83
CA GLU A 13 -8.78 5.09 -12.89
C GLU A 13 -8.25 4.00 -13.81
N GLU A 14 -7.93 4.36 -15.05
CA GLU A 14 -7.49 3.41 -16.08
C GLU A 14 -6.19 2.69 -15.67
N GLY A 15 -5.18 3.43 -15.21
CA GLY A 15 -3.91 2.84 -14.78
C GLY A 15 -4.07 1.95 -13.56
N SER A 16 -4.89 2.35 -12.58
CA SER A 16 -5.17 1.56 -11.39
C SER A 16 -5.83 0.22 -11.73
N TRP A 17 -6.86 0.22 -12.58
CA TRP A 17 -7.51 -1.00 -13.04
C TRP A 17 -6.58 -1.88 -13.87
N LEU A 18 -5.83 -1.28 -14.79
CA LEU A 18 -4.88 -1.99 -15.64
C LEU A 18 -3.84 -2.74 -14.80
N LEU A 19 -3.24 -2.06 -13.81
CA LEU A 19 -2.24 -2.67 -12.92
C LEU A 19 -2.82 -3.83 -12.10
N VAL A 20 -4.03 -3.67 -11.56
CA VAL A 20 -4.71 -4.74 -10.81
C VAL A 20 -4.95 -5.96 -11.70
N GLN A 21 -5.49 -5.77 -12.90
CA GLN A 21 -5.77 -6.86 -13.83
C GLN A 21 -4.48 -7.55 -14.30
N GLN A 22 -3.47 -6.78 -14.67
CA GLN A 22 -2.18 -7.33 -15.08
C GLN A 22 -1.47 -8.07 -13.96
N ALA A 23 -1.54 -7.60 -12.71
CA ALA A 23 -0.99 -8.30 -11.55
C ALA A 23 -1.69 -9.65 -11.34
N ARG A 24 -3.01 -9.70 -11.44
CA ARG A 24 -3.80 -10.94 -11.36
C ARG A 24 -3.48 -11.92 -12.50
N GLY A 25 -3.12 -11.42 -13.66
CA GLY A 25 -2.73 -12.21 -14.82
C GLY A 25 -1.34 -12.87 -14.70
N ILE A 26 -0.53 -12.58 -13.69
CA ILE A 26 0.74 -13.26 -13.43
C ILE A 26 0.46 -14.61 -12.75
N PRO A 27 0.68 -15.77 -13.44
CA PRO A 27 0.32 -17.06 -12.87
C PRO A 27 1.23 -17.45 -11.70
N ASP A 28 2.53 -17.18 -11.81
CA ASP A 28 3.52 -17.40 -10.75
C ASP A 28 4.12 -16.07 -10.28
N ALA A 29 3.80 -15.67 -9.05
CA ALA A 29 4.35 -14.44 -8.47
C ALA A 29 5.89 -14.47 -8.38
N LYS A 30 6.51 -15.64 -8.28
CA LYS A 30 7.97 -15.83 -8.26
C LYS A 30 8.60 -15.96 -9.65
N GLY A 31 7.79 -15.97 -10.72
CA GLY A 31 8.26 -16.03 -12.11
C GLY A 31 9.29 -14.96 -12.40
N ARG A 32 10.34 -15.30 -13.14
CA ARG A 32 11.45 -14.41 -13.48
C ARG A 32 11.31 -13.88 -14.89
N THR A 33 11.81 -12.67 -15.13
CA THR A 33 11.89 -12.03 -16.44
C THR A 33 13.20 -11.24 -16.55
N ASP A 34 13.54 -10.79 -17.73
CA ASP A 34 14.74 -10.01 -18.02
C ASP A 34 14.42 -8.51 -18.23
N PHE A 35 13.20 -8.08 -17.85
CA PHE A 35 12.72 -6.72 -18.13
C PHE A 35 13.57 -5.62 -17.50
N MET A 36 14.17 -5.88 -16.34
CA MET A 36 15.04 -4.95 -15.60
C MET A 36 16.53 -5.22 -15.84
N THR A 37 16.88 -6.05 -16.82
CA THR A 37 18.30 -6.30 -17.18
C THR A 37 18.99 -4.97 -17.49
N GLU A 38 20.20 -4.79 -16.97
CA GLU A 38 21.00 -3.55 -17.06
C GLU A 38 20.41 -2.34 -16.34
N ARG A 39 19.31 -2.49 -15.58
CA ARG A 39 18.69 -1.42 -14.79
C ARG A 39 18.99 -1.57 -13.31
N THR A 40 19.25 -0.44 -12.67
CA THR A 40 19.52 -0.34 -11.23
C THR A 40 18.40 0.42 -10.53
N ALA A 41 17.80 -0.20 -9.51
CA ALA A 41 16.86 0.44 -8.61
C ALA A 41 17.54 0.83 -7.30
N VAL A 42 17.38 2.08 -6.84
CA VAL A 42 17.73 2.42 -5.46
C VAL A 42 16.52 2.25 -4.55
N LEU A 43 16.73 1.63 -3.39
CA LEU A 43 15.75 1.48 -2.33
C LEU A 43 16.12 2.40 -1.18
N LEU A 44 15.39 3.51 -1.05
CA LEU A 44 15.59 4.54 -0.05
C LEU A 44 14.58 4.39 1.08
N PHE A 45 15.01 3.87 2.22
CA PHE A 45 14.14 3.54 3.35
C PHE A 45 14.43 4.46 4.54
N ALA A 46 13.54 5.41 4.80
CA ALA A 46 13.63 6.32 5.95
C ALA A 46 13.24 5.67 7.28
N GLN A 47 12.56 4.54 7.22
CA GLN A 47 12.18 3.70 8.35
C GLN A 47 12.51 2.25 8.01
N ASP A 48 12.82 1.43 9.01
CA ASP A 48 13.05 0.01 8.75
C ASP A 48 11.73 -0.73 8.53
N SER A 49 11.70 -1.52 7.47
CA SER A 49 10.62 -2.47 7.17
C SER A 49 11.19 -3.65 6.40
N PHE A 50 11.44 -4.73 7.11
CA PHE A 50 11.96 -5.96 6.50
C PHE A 50 11.03 -6.49 5.41
N ALA A 51 9.72 -6.52 5.66
CA ALA A 51 8.74 -7.05 4.71
C ALA A 51 8.68 -6.25 3.41
N GLU A 52 8.64 -4.92 3.49
CA GLU A 52 8.61 -4.07 2.30
C GLU A 52 9.93 -4.13 1.52
N ARG A 53 11.06 -4.08 2.24
CA ARG A 53 12.38 -4.25 1.63
C ARG A 53 12.50 -5.58 0.91
N LEU A 54 12.05 -6.68 1.54
CA LEU A 54 12.07 -8.01 0.94
C LEU A 54 11.19 -8.07 -0.31
N CYS A 55 9.96 -7.55 -0.25
CA CYS A 55 9.01 -7.56 -1.36
C CYS A 55 9.54 -6.79 -2.58
N VAL A 56 9.97 -5.53 -2.38
CA VAL A 56 10.51 -4.69 -3.46
C VAL A 56 11.80 -5.28 -4.03
N SER A 57 12.72 -5.74 -3.15
CA SER A 57 13.95 -6.38 -3.60
C SER A 57 13.68 -7.64 -4.43
N ALA A 58 12.72 -8.45 -4.00
CA ALA A 58 12.32 -9.64 -4.76
C ALA A 58 11.73 -9.26 -6.13
N ALA A 59 10.90 -8.21 -6.20
CA ALA A 59 10.33 -7.74 -7.47
C ALA A 59 11.43 -7.34 -8.46
N VAL A 60 12.34 -6.45 -8.06
CA VAL A 60 13.45 -5.97 -8.92
C VAL A 60 14.34 -7.13 -9.36
N ARG A 61 14.78 -7.96 -8.41
CA ARG A 61 15.69 -9.11 -8.68
C ARG A 61 15.06 -10.17 -9.56
N GLN A 62 13.77 -10.46 -9.39
CA GLN A 62 13.08 -11.44 -10.22
C GLN A 62 12.82 -10.92 -11.64
N MET A 63 12.90 -9.62 -11.84
CA MET A 63 12.83 -8.99 -13.17
C MET A 63 14.22 -8.74 -13.81
N GLY A 64 15.30 -9.26 -13.21
CA GLY A 64 16.66 -9.17 -13.74
C GLY A 64 17.44 -7.91 -13.33
N GLY A 65 16.88 -7.04 -12.48
CA GLY A 65 17.50 -5.77 -12.08
C GLY A 65 18.49 -5.87 -10.94
N SER A 66 19.30 -4.82 -10.81
CA SER A 66 20.24 -4.58 -9.71
C SER A 66 19.63 -3.67 -8.66
N ILE A 67 20.13 -3.75 -7.41
CA ILE A 67 19.62 -2.99 -6.28
C ILE A 67 20.77 -2.33 -5.53
N VAL A 68 20.58 -1.04 -5.24
CA VAL A 68 21.34 -0.32 -4.22
C VAL A 68 20.40 0.00 -3.07
N PHE A 69 20.78 -0.39 -1.86
CA PHE A 69 19.94 -0.16 -0.68
C PHE A 69 20.54 0.92 0.22
N GLN A 70 19.71 1.89 0.60
CA GLN A 70 20.02 2.92 1.59
C GLN A 70 18.98 2.89 2.72
N GLY A 71 19.41 2.51 3.90
CA GLY A 71 18.59 2.47 5.10
C GLY A 71 18.52 3.80 5.86
N ALA A 72 17.76 3.80 6.96
CA ALA A 72 17.51 4.96 7.82
C ALA A 72 18.75 5.51 8.54
N THR A 73 19.79 4.69 8.69
CA THR A 73 21.07 5.07 9.32
C THR A 73 22.02 5.59 8.25
N GLY A 74 22.59 6.77 8.45
CA GLY A 74 23.63 7.28 7.56
C GLY A 74 23.51 8.74 7.11
N GLY A 75 22.74 9.56 7.83
CA GLY A 75 22.77 11.02 7.61
C GLY A 75 22.15 11.55 6.31
N TRP A 76 21.81 10.65 5.36
CA TRP A 76 21.28 11.05 4.05
C TRP A 76 20.01 11.92 4.13
N LYS A 77 19.23 11.80 5.21
CA LYS A 77 17.98 12.57 5.39
C LYS A 77 18.27 14.07 5.48
N SER A 78 19.29 14.45 6.26
CA SER A 78 19.72 15.86 6.36
C SER A 78 20.42 16.35 5.10
N GLU A 79 21.13 15.48 4.39
CA GLU A 79 21.81 15.83 3.14
C GLU A 79 20.80 15.98 1.99
N VAL A 80 19.81 15.09 1.90
CA VAL A 80 18.73 15.21 0.90
C VAL A 80 17.91 16.48 1.13
N GLU A 81 17.57 16.82 2.38
CA GLU A 81 16.88 18.08 2.68
C GLU A 81 17.69 19.32 2.34
N ARG A 82 19.02 19.23 2.46
CA ARG A 82 19.93 20.37 2.25
C ARG A 82 20.36 20.56 0.79
N TYR A 83 20.48 19.48 0.01
CA TYR A 83 21.03 19.46 -1.35
C TYR A 83 20.13 18.73 -2.36
N GLN A 84 18.82 18.76 -2.17
CA GLN A 84 17.85 17.96 -2.96
C GLN A 84 18.13 17.98 -4.46
N ARG A 85 18.34 19.16 -5.05
CA ARG A 85 18.57 19.29 -6.50
C ARG A 85 19.85 18.60 -6.95
N GLN A 86 20.96 18.89 -6.28
CA GLN A 86 22.27 18.35 -6.65
C GLN A 86 22.34 16.84 -6.40
N MET A 87 21.79 16.38 -5.28
CA MET A 87 21.73 14.95 -4.94
C MET A 87 20.90 14.17 -5.94
N LEU A 88 19.71 14.65 -6.29
CA LEU A 88 18.84 13.99 -7.28
C LEU A 88 19.50 13.95 -8.66
N ALA A 89 20.14 15.03 -9.09
CA ALA A 89 20.89 15.06 -10.34
C ALA A 89 22.09 14.11 -10.35
N VAL A 90 22.78 13.94 -9.20
CA VAL A 90 23.87 12.95 -9.06
C VAL A 90 23.32 11.53 -9.08
N ILE A 91 22.22 11.26 -8.37
CA ILE A 91 21.59 9.94 -8.33
C ILE A 91 21.12 9.50 -9.72
N ASP A 92 20.64 10.41 -10.55
CA ASP A 92 20.19 10.15 -11.92
C ASP A 92 21.26 9.50 -12.82
N TYR A 93 22.55 9.78 -12.56
CA TYR A 93 23.65 9.11 -13.29
C TYR A 93 23.88 7.65 -12.87
N PHE A 94 23.33 7.22 -11.76
CA PHE A 94 23.63 5.90 -11.18
C PHE A 94 22.44 4.94 -11.15
N VAL A 95 21.22 5.44 -11.28
CA VAL A 95 20.02 4.62 -11.10
C VAL A 95 18.95 4.92 -12.13
N ASP A 96 18.18 3.90 -12.46
CA ASP A 96 17.08 4.00 -13.43
C ASP A 96 15.73 4.23 -12.75
N CYS A 97 15.59 3.88 -11.48
CA CYS A 97 14.40 4.18 -10.68
C CYS A 97 14.70 4.18 -9.18
N MET A 98 13.79 4.79 -8.41
CA MET A 98 13.88 4.85 -6.95
C MET A 98 12.61 4.33 -6.30
N TYR A 99 12.74 3.43 -5.35
CA TYR A 99 11.72 3.10 -4.38
C TYR A 99 11.94 3.87 -3.08
N VAL A 100 10.90 4.54 -2.59
CA VAL A 100 10.96 5.32 -1.34
C VAL A 100 9.99 4.76 -0.32
N TYR A 101 10.45 4.56 0.91
CA TYR A 101 9.65 4.07 2.02
C TYR A 101 9.79 4.94 3.27
N GLY A 102 8.66 5.18 3.97
CA GLY A 102 8.65 5.80 5.30
C GLY A 102 8.84 7.32 5.33
N ILE A 103 8.71 8.02 4.20
CA ILE A 103 8.80 9.49 4.15
C ILE A 103 7.40 10.09 4.19
N PRO A 104 7.02 10.83 5.26
CA PRO A 104 5.75 11.54 5.32
C PRO A 104 5.66 12.63 4.25
N GLY A 105 4.48 12.79 3.63
CA GLY A 105 4.23 13.81 2.62
C GLY A 105 5.06 13.61 1.34
N LEU A 106 5.42 12.38 1.00
CA LEU A 106 6.27 12.07 -0.16
C LEU A 106 5.73 12.70 -1.44
N ALA A 107 4.42 12.59 -1.69
CA ALA A 107 3.79 13.08 -2.90
C ALA A 107 3.91 14.60 -3.09
N THR A 108 3.97 15.36 -1.99
CA THR A 108 4.11 16.83 -2.00
C THR A 108 5.57 17.29 -1.93
N LYS A 109 6.47 16.42 -1.47
CA LYS A 109 7.90 16.74 -1.32
C LYS A 109 8.71 16.45 -2.58
N VAL A 110 8.24 15.58 -3.45
CA VAL A 110 8.91 15.28 -4.72
C VAL A 110 8.65 16.41 -5.70
N ASP A 111 9.69 17.15 -6.04
CA ASP A 111 9.67 18.10 -7.15
C ASP A 111 9.81 17.31 -8.46
N ARG A 112 8.67 17.09 -9.12
CA ARG A 112 8.55 16.22 -10.30
C ARG A 112 9.33 16.77 -11.51
N ASP A 113 9.58 18.06 -11.55
CA ASP A 113 10.31 18.70 -12.66
C ASP A 113 11.83 18.53 -12.54
N LEU A 114 12.29 18.22 -11.32
CA LEU A 114 13.72 18.04 -11.05
C LEU A 114 14.20 16.59 -11.17
N VAL A 115 13.30 15.63 -11.00
CA VAL A 115 13.64 14.21 -10.98
C VAL A 115 13.48 13.64 -12.38
N GLN A 116 14.56 13.13 -12.96
CA GLN A 116 14.57 12.58 -14.32
C GLN A 116 14.36 11.06 -14.37
N PHE A 117 14.26 10.39 -13.22
CA PHE A 117 13.99 8.96 -13.10
C PHE A 117 12.68 8.71 -12.33
N PRO A 118 11.98 7.58 -12.56
CA PRO A 118 10.76 7.23 -11.84
C PRO A 118 10.98 7.06 -10.34
N ILE A 119 10.05 7.63 -9.54
CA ILE A 119 9.96 7.35 -8.10
C ILE A 119 8.68 6.56 -7.83
N ILE A 120 8.82 5.46 -7.10
CA ILE A 120 7.74 4.58 -6.67
C ILE A 120 7.63 4.62 -5.15
N ASN A 121 6.46 4.97 -4.62
CA ASN A 121 6.17 4.92 -3.20
C ASN A 121 5.97 3.46 -2.75
N ALA A 122 6.97 2.91 -2.05
CA ALA A 122 6.89 1.58 -1.45
C ALA A 122 6.01 1.55 -0.18
N GLY A 123 5.68 2.73 0.36
CA GLY A 123 4.82 2.92 1.52
C GLY A 123 5.26 4.12 2.36
N SER A 124 4.45 5.16 2.37
CA SER A 124 4.61 6.30 3.28
C SER A 124 3.53 6.26 4.38
N PRO A 125 3.67 7.04 5.45
CA PRO A 125 2.63 7.14 6.47
C PRO A 125 1.27 7.63 5.95
N ASP A 126 1.27 8.35 4.84
CA ASP A 126 0.11 9.01 4.23
C ASP A 126 -0.33 8.40 2.89
N ALA A 127 0.42 7.44 2.32
CA ALA A 127 0.02 6.74 1.10
C ALA A 127 0.73 5.39 0.92
N ARG A 128 -0.03 4.37 0.50
CA ARG A 128 0.47 3.03 0.16
C ARG A 128 -0.24 2.48 -1.08
N PRO A 129 -0.01 3.06 -2.27
CA PRO A 129 -0.75 2.72 -3.48
C PRO A 129 -0.60 1.24 -3.86
N ALA A 130 0.63 0.68 -3.79
CA ALA A 130 0.88 -0.72 -4.13
C ALA A 130 0.12 -1.70 -3.22
N HIS A 131 -0.09 -1.36 -1.94
CA HIS A 131 -0.86 -2.18 -1.01
C HIS A 131 -2.32 -2.25 -1.43
N VAL A 132 -2.95 -1.10 -1.69
CA VAL A 132 -4.37 -1.05 -2.08
C VAL A 132 -4.62 -1.73 -3.42
N LEU A 133 -3.73 -1.58 -4.40
CA LEU A 133 -3.84 -2.32 -5.67
C LEU A 133 -3.79 -3.84 -5.45
N ALA A 134 -2.89 -4.31 -4.58
CA ALA A 134 -2.79 -5.73 -4.22
C ALA A 134 -4.03 -6.23 -3.47
N ASP A 135 -4.59 -5.40 -2.59
CA ASP A 135 -5.76 -5.71 -1.79
C ASP A 135 -7.04 -5.72 -2.64
N VAL A 136 -7.16 -4.80 -3.60
CA VAL A 136 -8.23 -4.84 -4.62
C VAL A 136 -8.16 -6.14 -5.43
N ALA A 137 -6.96 -6.59 -5.82
CA ALA A 137 -6.79 -7.89 -6.48
C ALA A 137 -7.25 -9.05 -5.60
N CYS A 138 -7.03 -8.99 -4.27
CA CYS A 138 -7.58 -9.95 -3.31
C CYS A 138 -9.10 -9.90 -3.28
N MET A 139 -9.68 -8.71 -3.15
CA MET A 139 -11.14 -8.55 -3.07
C MET A 139 -11.86 -9.06 -4.33
N LEU A 140 -11.35 -8.78 -5.52
CA LEU A 140 -11.90 -9.27 -6.79
C LEU A 140 -11.99 -10.80 -6.84
N ARG A 141 -11.01 -11.52 -6.27
CA ARG A 141 -11.03 -12.98 -6.22
C ARG A 141 -12.23 -13.54 -5.45
N TYR A 142 -12.66 -12.86 -4.38
CA TYR A 142 -13.74 -13.32 -3.50
C TYR A 142 -15.11 -12.71 -3.85
N THR A 143 -15.14 -11.64 -4.63
CA THR A 143 -16.38 -11.02 -5.12
C THR A 143 -16.79 -11.50 -6.52
N ARG A 144 -16.09 -12.48 -7.08
CA ARG A 144 -16.31 -12.96 -8.47
C ARG A 144 -16.22 -11.83 -9.48
N ASP A 145 -15.15 -11.03 -9.37
CA ASP A 145 -14.86 -9.88 -10.23
C ASP A 145 -15.89 -8.71 -10.19
N ASP A 146 -16.78 -8.73 -9.21
CA ASP A 146 -17.74 -7.65 -8.97
C ASP A 146 -17.41 -6.89 -7.67
N LEU A 147 -16.58 -5.86 -7.78
CA LEU A 147 -16.09 -5.12 -6.61
C LEU A 147 -17.19 -4.32 -5.90
N LYS A 148 -18.34 -4.06 -6.54
CA LYS A 148 -19.52 -3.47 -5.88
C LYS A 148 -20.06 -4.31 -4.73
N LYS A 149 -19.73 -5.60 -4.71
CA LYS A 149 -20.04 -6.52 -3.59
C LYS A 149 -19.06 -6.45 -2.44
N ALA A 150 -17.92 -5.76 -2.60
CA ALA A 150 -16.96 -5.61 -1.53
C ALA A 150 -17.45 -4.57 -0.52
N ARG A 151 -17.76 -5.03 0.68
CA ARG A 151 -18.05 -4.21 1.86
C ARG A 151 -16.86 -4.32 2.79
N VAL A 152 -16.14 -3.23 2.96
CA VAL A 152 -14.87 -3.18 3.67
C VAL A 152 -15.06 -2.49 5.00
N GLY A 153 -14.67 -3.14 6.08
CA GLY A 153 -14.58 -2.56 7.41
C GLY A 153 -13.12 -2.33 7.79
N TRP A 154 -12.77 -1.13 8.18
CA TRP A 154 -11.48 -0.78 8.77
C TRP A 154 -11.63 -0.55 10.25
N LEU A 155 -10.75 -1.15 11.06
CA LEU A 155 -10.64 -0.86 12.48
C LEU A 155 -9.17 -0.68 12.89
N GLY A 156 -8.89 0.35 13.67
CA GLY A 156 -7.54 0.67 14.14
C GLY A 156 -7.08 2.07 13.71
N CYS A 157 -5.83 2.37 14.03
CA CYS A 157 -5.24 3.69 13.79
C CYS A 157 -5.10 4.02 12.31
N THR A 158 -5.02 5.31 12.04
CA THR A 158 -4.79 5.86 10.71
C THR A 158 -3.38 5.53 10.21
N ASN A 159 -3.27 5.15 8.95
CA ASN A 159 -1.99 4.95 8.28
C ASN A 159 -2.13 5.10 6.75
N GLY A 160 -1.02 5.03 6.03
CA GLY A 160 -1.00 5.19 4.57
C GLY A 160 -1.88 4.20 3.79
N THR A 161 -2.19 3.01 4.35
CA THR A 161 -3.13 2.07 3.71
C THR A 161 -4.55 2.61 3.76
N LEU A 162 -4.99 3.15 4.92
CA LEU A 162 -6.32 3.74 5.05
C LEU A 162 -6.48 4.98 4.16
N PHE A 163 -5.49 5.88 4.12
CA PHE A 163 -5.50 7.00 3.18
C PHE A 163 -5.64 6.54 1.73
N SER A 164 -4.87 5.54 1.33
CA SER A 164 -4.95 5.00 -0.03
C SER A 164 -6.23 4.20 -0.30
N LEU A 165 -6.88 3.58 0.71
CA LEU A 165 -8.21 2.98 0.56
C LEU A 165 -9.27 4.06 0.29
N ILE A 166 -9.22 5.17 1.04
CA ILE A 166 -10.13 6.31 0.82
C ILE A 166 -9.92 6.90 -0.57
N GLU A 167 -8.68 7.15 -0.97
CA GLU A 167 -8.36 7.61 -2.33
C GLU A 167 -8.84 6.61 -3.38
N GLY A 168 -8.67 5.32 -3.13
CA GLY A 168 -9.08 4.21 -4.00
C GLY A 168 -10.58 4.15 -4.29
N LEU A 169 -11.44 4.67 -3.41
CA LEU A 169 -12.88 4.76 -3.65
C LEU A 169 -13.25 5.62 -4.87
N ARG A 170 -12.33 6.47 -5.34
CA ARG A 170 -12.50 7.24 -6.59
C ARG A 170 -12.48 6.35 -7.83
N TYR A 171 -11.78 5.21 -7.75
CA TYR A 171 -11.45 4.36 -8.88
C TYR A 171 -12.08 2.97 -8.77
N PHE A 172 -12.33 2.51 -7.55
CA PHE A 172 -12.80 1.16 -7.25
C PHE A 172 -14.13 1.20 -6.51
N PRO A 173 -15.19 0.57 -7.04
CA PRO A 173 -16.54 0.69 -6.51
C PRO A 173 -16.81 -0.25 -5.32
N PHE A 174 -15.99 -0.22 -4.27
CA PHE A 174 -16.27 -0.88 -3.00
C PHE A 174 -16.85 0.11 -1.98
N SER A 175 -17.46 -0.38 -0.90
CA SER A 175 -17.89 0.45 0.22
C SER A 175 -16.91 0.34 1.38
N LEU A 176 -16.73 1.43 2.14
CA LEU A 176 -15.79 1.51 3.26
C LEU A 176 -16.46 2.05 4.52
N GLN A 177 -16.45 1.26 5.60
CA GLN A 177 -16.80 1.64 6.96
C GLN A 177 -15.51 1.77 7.78
N VAL A 178 -15.39 2.81 8.59
CA VAL A 178 -14.16 3.09 9.34
C VAL A 178 -14.48 3.36 10.79
N ALA A 179 -13.90 2.58 11.71
CA ALA A 179 -13.80 2.92 13.13
C ALA A 179 -12.35 3.24 13.48
N LEU A 180 -12.16 4.35 14.19
CA LEU A 180 -10.87 4.80 14.69
C LEU A 180 -10.88 4.81 16.22
N PRO A 181 -9.76 4.45 16.88
CA PRO A 181 -9.61 4.63 18.31
C PRO A 181 -9.82 6.10 18.72
N PRO A 182 -10.25 6.39 19.95
CA PRO A 182 -10.57 7.75 20.41
C PRO A 182 -9.41 8.75 20.33
N LEU A 183 -8.16 8.26 20.23
CA LEU A 183 -6.95 9.09 20.13
C LEU A 183 -6.65 9.56 18.70
N GLU A 184 -7.35 9.02 17.70
CA GLU A 184 -7.13 9.34 16.29
C GLU A 184 -7.90 10.59 15.86
N ASP A 185 -7.32 11.36 14.94
CA ASP A 185 -7.90 12.57 14.38
C ASP A 185 -8.91 12.25 13.27
N ARG A 186 -10.10 11.80 13.66
CA ARG A 186 -11.21 11.53 12.74
C ARG A 186 -11.60 12.74 11.87
N PRO A 187 -11.68 13.98 12.36
CA PRO A 187 -11.99 15.15 11.53
C PRO A 187 -11.03 15.37 10.37
N THR A 188 -9.74 15.13 10.56
CA THR A 188 -8.75 15.20 9.47
C THR A 188 -9.03 14.16 8.40
N LEU A 189 -9.37 12.93 8.79
CA LEU A 189 -9.68 11.86 7.84
C LEU A 189 -11.00 12.10 7.08
N GLU A 190 -12.02 12.62 7.77
CA GLU A 190 -13.28 13.05 7.14
C GLU A 190 -13.06 14.19 6.12
N THR A 191 -12.15 15.11 6.45
CA THR A 191 -11.77 16.20 5.53
C THR A 191 -11.04 15.65 4.31
N TYR A 192 -10.15 14.67 4.51
CA TYR A 192 -9.47 13.99 3.42
C TYR A 192 -10.46 13.24 2.48
N ALA A 193 -11.43 12.51 3.04
CA ALA A 193 -12.46 11.84 2.26
C ALA A 193 -13.29 12.83 1.42
N ARG A 194 -13.66 13.96 2.01
CA ARG A 194 -14.36 15.06 1.29
C ARG A 194 -13.49 15.66 0.19
N HIS A 195 -12.19 15.85 0.43
CA HIS A 195 -11.26 16.33 -0.60
C HIS A 195 -11.13 15.33 -1.75
N CYS A 196 -11.13 14.04 -1.46
CA CYS A 196 -11.17 12.99 -2.48
C CYS A 196 -12.52 12.90 -3.23
N GLY A 197 -13.58 13.53 -2.73
CA GLY A 197 -14.91 13.46 -3.31
C GLY A 197 -15.60 12.11 -3.16
N VAL A 198 -15.25 11.36 -2.10
CA VAL A 198 -15.75 9.99 -1.85
C VAL A 198 -16.55 9.90 -0.56
N LYS A 199 -17.44 8.89 -0.50
CA LYS A 199 -18.22 8.59 0.69
C LYS A 199 -17.52 7.51 1.51
N VAL A 200 -17.30 7.81 2.80
CA VAL A 200 -16.82 6.86 3.81
C VAL A 200 -17.81 6.89 4.98
N ASP A 201 -18.20 5.72 5.45
CA ASP A 201 -19.10 5.61 6.61
C ASP A 201 -18.25 5.49 7.89
N PHE A 202 -18.08 6.64 8.59
CA PHE A 202 -17.36 6.68 9.87
C PHE A 202 -18.30 6.26 11.01
N VAL A 203 -17.85 5.29 11.79
CA VAL A 203 -18.58 4.70 12.92
C VAL A 203 -17.76 4.76 14.21
N ASP A 204 -18.38 4.48 15.36
CA ASP A 204 -17.74 4.76 16.65
C ASP A 204 -17.11 3.51 17.29
N THR A 205 -17.53 2.30 16.85
CA THR A 205 -17.07 1.06 17.48
C THR A 205 -16.52 0.06 16.44
N PRO A 206 -15.58 -0.82 16.85
CA PRO A 206 -15.10 -1.90 15.99
C PRO A 206 -16.22 -2.80 15.47
N GLN A 207 -17.23 -3.11 16.28
CA GLN A 207 -18.38 -3.94 15.91
C GLN A 207 -19.17 -3.29 14.76
N GLN A 208 -19.46 -1.99 14.86
CA GLN A 208 -20.12 -1.25 13.79
C GLN A 208 -19.29 -1.23 12.49
N ALA A 209 -17.96 -1.11 12.60
CA ALA A 209 -17.09 -1.07 11.43
C ALA A 209 -17.10 -2.38 10.64
N VAL A 210 -17.31 -3.51 11.31
CA VAL A 210 -17.32 -4.82 10.64
C VAL A 210 -18.72 -5.31 10.30
N GLU A 211 -19.78 -4.63 10.76
CA GLU A 211 -21.15 -5.08 10.59
C GLU A 211 -21.53 -5.32 9.14
N GLY A 212 -21.78 -6.59 8.82
CA GLY A 212 -22.12 -7.05 7.47
C GLY A 212 -21.01 -6.84 6.44
N CYS A 213 -19.78 -6.54 6.83
CA CYS A 213 -18.63 -6.46 5.95
C CYS A 213 -18.12 -7.85 5.58
N ASN A 214 -17.75 -8.04 4.33
CA ASN A 214 -17.13 -9.28 3.85
C ASN A 214 -15.60 -9.20 3.77
N PHE A 215 -15.05 -8.00 4.00
CA PHE A 215 -13.62 -7.77 4.18
C PHE A 215 -13.39 -6.91 5.43
N VAL A 216 -12.52 -7.38 6.32
CA VAL A 216 -12.18 -6.70 7.57
C VAL A 216 -10.70 -6.39 7.59
N TYR A 217 -10.36 -5.11 7.63
CA TYR A 217 -8.98 -4.68 7.80
C TYR A 217 -8.64 -4.48 9.27
N ALA A 218 -7.60 -5.18 9.70
CA ALA A 218 -6.91 -4.87 10.94
C ALA A 218 -5.89 -3.74 10.69
N GLY A 219 -6.23 -2.53 11.11
CA GLY A 219 -5.32 -1.40 11.18
C GLY A 219 -4.37 -1.52 12.38
N CYS A 220 -3.34 -0.64 12.46
CA CYS A 220 -2.43 -0.68 13.60
C CYS A 220 -3.15 -0.28 14.91
N ARG A 221 -2.55 -0.68 16.03
CA ARG A 221 -3.00 -0.37 17.40
C ARG A 221 -1.94 0.41 18.16
N SER A 222 -1.07 1.12 17.46
CA SER A 222 0.00 1.91 18.07
C SER A 222 -0.56 2.99 18.99
N GLY A 223 0.01 3.11 20.18
CA GLY A 223 -0.43 4.12 21.16
C GLY A 223 -1.67 3.75 21.97
N LEU A 224 -2.29 2.60 21.73
CA LEU A 224 -3.37 2.10 22.57
C LEU A 224 -2.80 1.43 23.82
N ASP A 225 -3.46 1.61 24.96
CA ASP A 225 -3.20 0.79 26.14
C ASP A 225 -3.68 -0.66 25.92
N GLU A 226 -3.40 -1.54 26.88
CA GLU A 226 -3.69 -2.95 26.73
C GLU A 226 -5.20 -3.24 26.65
N GLU A 227 -6.01 -2.52 27.42
CA GLU A 227 -7.47 -2.69 27.44
C GLU A 227 -8.10 -2.26 26.12
N MET A 228 -7.78 -1.05 25.64
CA MET A 228 -8.20 -0.59 24.31
C MET A 228 -7.67 -1.52 23.21
N SER A 229 -6.41 -1.94 23.32
CA SER A 229 -5.80 -2.84 22.35
C SER A 229 -6.56 -4.16 22.22
N GLN A 230 -7.11 -4.71 23.32
CA GLN A 230 -7.95 -5.90 23.24
C GLN A 230 -9.31 -5.63 22.58
N GLN A 231 -9.93 -4.50 22.86
CA GLN A 231 -11.22 -4.11 22.24
C GLN A 231 -11.12 -3.93 20.72
N TRP A 232 -9.93 -3.56 20.22
CA TRP A 232 -9.65 -3.30 18.79
C TRP A 232 -9.00 -4.49 18.08
N LYS A 233 -8.93 -5.65 18.75
CA LYS A 233 -8.35 -6.85 18.17
C LYS A 233 -9.35 -7.56 17.27
N VAL A 234 -8.88 -8.03 16.11
CA VAL A 234 -9.68 -8.90 15.24
C VAL A 234 -9.60 -10.33 15.75
N ASP A 235 -10.69 -10.80 16.35
CA ASP A 235 -10.88 -12.15 16.86
C ASP A 235 -12.23 -12.74 16.39
N ASP A 236 -12.55 -13.95 16.79
CA ASP A 236 -13.80 -14.64 16.44
C ASP A 236 -15.04 -13.89 16.95
N ALA A 237 -14.98 -13.26 18.13
CA ALA A 237 -16.09 -12.51 18.71
C ALA A 237 -16.41 -11.28 17.84
N LEU A 238 -15.41 -10.55 17.40
CA LEU A 238 -15.58 -9.42 16.49
C LEU A 238 -16.07 -9.88 15.11
N LEU A 239 -15.47 -10.93 14.55
CA LEU A 239 -15.84 -11.46 13.23
C LEU A 239 -17.26 -12.06 13.20
N ALA A 240 -17.85 -12.40 14.33
CA ALA A 240 -19.26 -12.81 14.41
C ALA A 240 -20.25 -11.70 13.99
N HIS A 241 -19.85 -10.42 14.05
CA HIS A 241 -20.63 -9.29 13.56
C HIS A 241 -20.47 -9.05 12.04
N ALA A 242 -19.41 -9.62 11.44
CA ALA A 242 -19.16 -9.49 10.01
C ALA A 242 -20.07 -10.40 9.17
N ALA A 243 -20.02 -10.23 7.84
CA ALA A 243 -20.72 -11.15 6.95
C ALA A 243 -20.19 -12.60 7.09
N PRO A 244 -21.03 -13.62 6.84
CA PRO A 244 -20.58 -14.99 6.85
C PRO A 244 -19.39 -15.22 5.92
N LYS A 245 -18.34 -15.87 6.43
CA LYS A 245 -17.07 -16.12 5.70
C LYS A 245 -16.30 -14.83 5.35
N ALA A 246 -16.43 -13.79 6.16
CA ALA A 246 -15.63 -12.56 6.01
C ALA A 246 -14.14 -12.89 5.92
N ARG A 247 -13.40 -12.07 5.20
CA ARG A 247 -11.96 -12.20 4.99
C ARG A 247 -11.22 -11.10 5.73
N VAL A 248 -10.09 -11.45 6.32
CA VAL A 248 -9.26 -10.53 7.10
C VAL A 248 -8.05 -10.12 6.28
N LEU A 249 -7.87 -8.79 6.15
CA LEU A 249 -6.72 -8.16 5.54
C LEU A 249 -5.92 -7.40 6.60
N LEU A 250 -4.62 -7.29 6.38
CA LEU A 250 -3.74 -6.49 7.23
C LEU A 250 -3.54 -5.12 6.62
N GLY A 251 -3.85 -4.07 7.38
CA GLY A 251 -3.56 -2.68 7.04
C GLY A 251 -2.12 -2.27 7.37
N THR A 252 -1.35 -3.16 7.99
CA THR A 252 0.04 -2.98 8.43
C THR A 252 0.97 -3.99 7.76
N SER A 253 2.25 -3.98 8.17
CA SER A 253 3.21 -4.99 7.72
C SER A 253 2.84 -6.39 8.25
N PRO A 254 2.97 -7.43 7.42
CA PRO A 254 2.74 -8.82 7.84
C PRO A 254 3.55 -9.25 9.08
N MET A 255 4.70 -8.62 9.30
CA MET A 255 5.58 -8.91 10.44
C MET A 255 5.12 -8.29 11.76
N GLN A 256 4.06 -7.49 11.74
CA GLN A 256 3.51 -6.77 12.88
C GLN A 256 2.02 -7.08 13.08
N ALA A 257 1.57 -8.28 12.69
CA ALA A 257 0.16 -8.67 12.70
C ALA A 257 -0.39 -8.99 14.10
N ILE A 258 0.02 -8.22 15.11
CA ILE A 258 -0.46 -8.36 16.51
C ILE A 258 -1.92 -7.93 16.68
N GLU A 259 -2.45 -7.23 15.70
CA GLU A 259 -3.83 -6.73 15.64
C GLU A 259 -4.86 -7.83 15.40
N VAL A 260 -4.40 -9.02 14.97
CA VAL A 260 -5.25 -10.15 14.64
C VAL A 260 -4.90 -11.33 15.55
N ALA A 261 -5.91 -12.05 16.02
CA ALA A 261 -5.71 -13.27 16.78
C ALA A 261 -4.96 -14.32 15.94
N SER A 262 -4.06 -15.08 16.57
CA SER A 262 -3.16 -16.02 15.89
C SER A 262 -3.90 -17.15 15.16
N ASP A 263 -5.01 -17.59 15.70
CA ASP A 263 -5.90 -18.60 15.11
C ASP A 263 -6.60 -18.07 13.85
N ILE A 264 -7.04 -16.80 13.85
CA ILE A 264 -7.56 -16.13 12.66
C ILE A 264 -6.47 -16.01 11.59
N LEU A 265 -5.24 -15.59 11.95
CA LEU A 265 -4.13 -15.50 11.00
C LEU A 265 -3.79 -16.84 10.35
N ALA A 266 -3.93 -17.94 11.11
CA ALA A 266 -3.69 -19.29 10.62
C ALA A 266 -4.88 -19.89 9.86
N SER A 267 -6.05 -19.23 9.91
CA SER A 267 -7.29 -19.74 9.32
C SER A 267 -7.45 -19.36 7.85
N PRO A 268 -8.38 -20.00 7.11
CA PRO A 268 -8.75 -19.59 5.76
C PRO A 268 -9.36 -18.17 5.68
N ALA A 269 -9.75 -17.55 6.79
CA ALA A 269 -10.24 -16.18 6.81
C ALA A 269 -9.13 -15.18 6.49
N SER A 270 -7.88 -15.47 6.85
CA SER A 270 -6.73 -14.60 6.62
C SER A 270 -6.34 -14.52 5.14
N LEU A 271 -6.20 -13.31 4.63
CA LEU A 271 -5.66 -13.05 3.29
C LEU A 271 -4.18 -12.66 3.29
N LEU A 272 -3.49 -12.79 4.41
CA LEU A 272 -2.09 -12.39 4.59
C LEU A 272 -1.17 -12.90 3.47
N LEU A 273 -1.23 -14.21 3.17
CA LEU A 273 -0.38 -14.79 2.12
C LEU A 273 -0.75 -14.28 0.73
N LEU A 274 -2.06 -14.15 0.45
CA LEU A 274 -2.54 -13.64 -0.84
C LEU A 274 -2.21 -12.15 -1.01
N GLN A 275 -2.32 -11.34 0.05
CA GLN A 275 -1.87 -9.94 0.03
C GLN A 275 -0.38 -9.84 -0.30
N SER A 276 0.46 -10.66 0.37
CA SER A 276 1.91 -10.66 0.16
C SER A 276 2.28 -11.07 -1.27
N GLU A 277 1.62 -12.09 -1.80
CA GLU A 277 1.79 -12.55 -3.16
C GLU A 277 1.38 -11.49 -4.19
N ASN A 278 0.22 -10.86 -3.99
CA ASN A 278 -0.26 -9.81 -4.88
C ASN A 278 0.58 -8.53 -4.79
N ARG A 279 1.14 -8.18 -3.62
CA ARG A 279 2.10 -7.07 -3.50
C ARG A 279 3.32 -7.28 -4.38
N LEU A 280 3.88 -8.48 -4.38
CA LEU A 280 5.00 -8.83 -5.26
C LEU A 280 4.62 -8.68 -6.75
N ARG A 281 3.44 -9.16 -7.15
CA ARG A 281 2.93 -9.01 -8.51
C ARG A 281 2.73 -7.55 -8.90
N VAL A 282 2.14 -6.75 -8.00
CA VAL A 282 1.90 -5.32 -8.21
C VAL A 282 3.22 -4.57 -8.37
N HIS A 283 4.23 -4.81 -7.53
CA HIS A 283 5.54 -4.16 -7.68
C HIS A 283 6.19 -4.47 -9.03
N LYS A 284 6.07 -5.71 -9.52
CA LYS A 284 6.54 -6.06 -10.87
C LYS A 284 5.80 -5.26 -11.96
N ARG A 285 4.49 -5.07 -11.82
CA ARG A 285 3.70 -4.30 -12.80
C ARG A 285 3.93 -2.80 -12.69
N LEU A 286 4.20 -2.28 -11.49
CA LEU A 286 4.63 -0.89 -11.32
C LEU A 286 5.96 -0.60 -12.02
N LEU A 287 6.92 -1.53 -11.99
CA LEU A 287 8.16 -1.40 -12.76
C LEU A 287 7.87 -1.37 -14.26
N HIS A 288 7.02 -2.23 -14.78
CA HIS A 288 6.59 -2.15 -16.18
C HIS A 288 5.91 -0.81 -16.49
N TRP A 289 5.01 -0.35 -15.62
CA TRP A 289 4.27 0.90 -15.81
C TRP A 289 5.18 2.11 -15.93
N VAL A 290 6.16 2.26 -15.03
CA VAL A 290 7.03 3.43 -15.01
C VAL A 290 8.05 3.46 -16.15
N PHE A 291 8.41 2.32 -16.74
CA PHE A 291 9.37 2.24 -17.83
C PHE A 291 8.72 2.19 -19.22
N LEU A 292 7.72 1.32 -19.46
CA LEU A 292 7.15 1.12 -20.80
C LEU A 292 6.44 2.36 -21.35
N GLU A 293 5.92 3.21 -20.48
CA GLU A 293 5.27 4.42 -20.95
C GLU A 293 6.25 5.58 -21.18
N ASN A 294 7.44 5.51 -20.57
CA ASN A 294 8.52 6.43 -20.89
C ASN A 294 9.17 6.10 -22.25
N GLU A 295 9.24 4.83 -22.63
CA GLU A 295 9.77 4.41 -23.94
C GLU A 295 8.87 4.80 -25.12
N ARG A 296 7.56 5.03 -24.90
CA ARG A 296 6.62 5.53 -25.93
C ARG A 296 6.63 7.04 -26.10
N ALA A 297 7.30 7.76 -25.21
CA ALA A 297 7.40 9.22 -25.23
C ALA A 297 8.70 9.75 -25.87
N ILE A 298 9.59 8.85 -26.33
CA ILE A 298 10.79 9.10 -27.13
C ILE A 298 10.51 8.64 -28.58
#